data_55d33f67accd5e590e2257457ec858ab
#
_entry.id   55d33f67accd5e590e2257457ec858ab
#
_cell.length_a   1.000
_cell.length_b   1.000
_cell.length_c   1.000
_cell.angle_alpha   90.00
_cell.angle_beta   90.00
_cell.angle_gamma   90.00
#
_symmetry.space_group_name_H-M   'P 1'
#
loop_
_entity.id
_entity.type
_entity.pdbx_description
1 polymer ?
#
loop_
_entity_poly.entity_id
_entity_poly.type
_entity_poly.pdbx_seq_one_letter_code
_entity_poly.pdbx_strand_id
1 'polypeptide(L)'
;MRSERPYSKISISSKAAKSLKNGHPWVYGNEILSSEGELVDGSIVDCFEGSSWQGAGFYNSGSKIAVRIISRNSNDVFDGRFWYRRILYAVKYRMTVMQGDDFKCCRIIHGEADQMPGFTCDRYGDIAVTQIACLGLEMNKDVIYKALRDVFDEIGEPLKGIYERNDLALRTKEGLELFKGWYGGADYPCITEITENGIKYSVDVENGQKTGFFLDQKYNRTAAARIAKDKNVLDCFTHTGSFGLNCAANGARHVTSVDISSQAVEMAKANAVRNNLEDRIDYVCEDVFELLTNMAAKKDHSYDYIILDPPAFTKSRDTVDSAGRGYKEINLKAMKLLPRGGYLATCSCSHFMTDELFRKMLSSAARDAAVSLRQIEARTQAPDHPILWNVPETDYLKFYIFQVV
;
A
#
# COMPACT_ATOMS: atom_id res chain seq x y z
N MET A 1 0.14 17.08 -41.63
CA MET A 1 0.12 18.06 -40.48
C MET A 1 -0.47 17.31 -39.30
N ARG A 2 0.18 17.28 -38.15
CA ARG A 2 -0.48 16.78 -36.93
C ARG A 2 -1.64 17.73 -36.61
N SER A 3 -2.86 17.22 -36.42
CA SER A 3 -3.99 18.05 -35.97
C SER A 3 -3.61 18.67 -34.63
N GLU A 4 -3.89 19.96 -34.48
CA GLU A 4 -3.70 20.67 -33.22
C GLU A 4 -4.54 19.98 -32.15
N ARG A 5 -3.94 19.71 -31.00
CA ARG A 5 -4.63 19.02 -29.87
C ARG A 5 -5.62 20.02 -29.23
N PRO A 6 -6.80 19.56 -28.81
CA PRO A 6 -7.87 20.45 -28.33
C PRO A 6 -7.67 20.92 -26.87
N TYR A 7 -6.49 20.70 -26.27
CA TYR A 7 -6.23 20.94 -24.85
C TYR A 7 -5.51 22.24 -24.61
N SER A 8 -5.85 22.96 -23.55
CA SER A 8 -5.11 24.14 -23.08
C SER A 8 -3.66 23.80 -22.83
N LYS A 9 -2.76 24.73 -23.08
CA LYS A 9 -1.32 24.51 -22.98
C LYS A 9 -0.77 25.13 -21.71
N ILE A 10 0.14 24.44 -21.06
CA ILE A 10 0.89 24.92 -19.90
C ILE A 10 2.38 24.89 -20.25
N SER A 11 3.04 26.03 -20.12
CA SER A 11 4.49 26.12 -20.19
C SER A 11 5.08 25.82 -18.83
N ILE A 12 6.02 24.87 -18.77
CA ILE A 12 6.64 24.42 -17.53
C ILE A 12 8.12 24.75 -17.49
N SER A 13 8.66 24.81 -16.27
CA SER A 13 10.09 25.05 -16.03
C SER A 13 10.95 23.90 -16.57
N SER A 14 12.21 24.18 -16.92
CA SER A 14 13.17 23.14 -17.33
C SER A 14 13.40 22.09 -16.24
N LYS A 15 13.24 22.46 -14.97
CA LYS A 15 13.29 21.50 -13.84
C LYS A 15 12.14 20.50 -13.93
N ALA A 16 10.90 20.96 -14.10
CA ALA A 16 9.74 20.10 -14.29
C ALA A 16 9.86 19.23 -15.55
N ALA A 17 10.28 19.83 -16.67
CA ALA A 17 10.49 19.09 -17.91
C ALA A 17 11.52 17.97 -17.75
N LYS A 18 12.64 18.23 -17.05
CA LYS A 18 13.64 17.20 -16.72
C LYS A 18 13.04 16.08 -15.85
N SER A 19 12.22 16.43 -14.85
CA SER A 19 11.52 15.48 -14.01
C SER A 19 10.58 14.59 -14.84
N LEU A 20 9.78 15.19 -15.72
CA LEU A 20 8.90 14.46 -16.63
C LEU A 20 9.69 13.56 -17.60
N LYS A 21 10.79 14.03 -18.19
CA LYS A 21 11.66 13.23 -19.06
C LYS A 21 12.25 12.01 -18.32
N ASN A 22 12.54 12.16 -17.04
CA ASN A 22 13.01 11.08 -16.18
C ASN A 22 11.90 10.13 -15.75
N GLY A 23 10.65 10.40 -16.07
CA GLY A 23 9.53 9.50 -15.81
C GLY A 23 8.61 9.90 -14.68
N HIS A 24 8.96 10.90 -13.86
CA HIS A 24 8.09 11.35 -12.77
C HIS A 24 6.84 12.06 -13.33
N PRO A 25 5.60 11.76 -12.86
CA PRO A 25 4.38 12.25 -13.53
C PRO A 25 3.84 13.56 -12.97
N TRP A 26 4.53 14.25 -12.06
CA TRP A 26 4.00 15.43 -11.37
C TRP A 26 4.64 16.73 -11.85
N VAL A 27 3.79 17.75 -12.02
CA VAL A 27 4.21 19.16 -12.17
C VAL A 27 3.63 19.94 -11.01
N TYR A 28 4.48 20.60 -10.23
CA TYR A 28 4.05 21.42 -9.10
C TYR A 28 3.62 22.81 -9.54
N GLY A 29 2.72 23.47 -8.78
CA GLY A 29 2.18 24.78 -9.14
C GLY A 29 3.25 25.85 -9.37
N ASN A 30 4.33 25.86 -8.60
CA ASN A 30 5.47 26.77 -8.75
C ASN A 30 6.41 26.45 -9.95
N GLU A 31 6.14 25.38 -10.68
CA GLU A 31 6.87 24.97 -11.87
C GLU A 31 6.15 25.36 -13.17
N ILE A 32 4.93 25.90 -13.06
CA ILE A 32 4.16 26.47 -14.20
C ILE A 32 4.66 27.91 -14.44
N LEU A 33 5.04 28.20 -15.68
CA LEU A 33 5.57 29.51 -16.08
C LEU A 33 4.48 30.38 -16.72
N SER A 34 3.64 29.79 -17.58
CA SER A 34 2.54 30.45 -18.26
C SER A 34 1.53 29.44 -18.80
N SER A 35 0.38 29.92 -19.20
CA SER A 35 -0.66 29.10 -19.84
C SER A 35 -1.24 29.78 -21.07
N GLU A 36 -1.75 28.99 -22.01
CA GLU A 36 -2.45 29.41 -23.22
C GLU A 36 -3.78 28.63 -23.28
N GLY A 37 -4.88 29.34 -23.46
CA GLY A 37 -6.24 28.83 -23.37
C GLY A 37 -6.81 28.93 -21.95
N GLU A 38 -8.07 28.51 -21.78
CA GLU A 38 -8.77 28.50 -20.48
C GLU A 38 -8.34 27.28 -19.66
N LEU A 39 -7.88 27.51 -18.45
CA LEU A 39 -7.56 26.42 -17.51
C LEU A 39 -8.77 26.14 -16.63
N VAL A 40 -9.32 24.93 -16.75
CA VAL A 40 -10.43 24.45 -15.94
C VAL A 40 -9.91 23.31 -15.05
N ASP A 41 -10.16 23.40 -13.75
CA ASP A 41 -9.78 22.35 -12.80
C ASP A 41 -10.43 21.00 -13.16
N GLY A 42 -9.64 19.94 -13.12
CA GLY A 42 -10.04 18.60 -13.55
C GLY A 42 -9.94 18.35 -15.05
N SER A 43 -9.72 19.40 -15.89
CA SER A 43 -9.54 19.22 -17.33
C SER A 43 -8.15 18.71 -17.69
N ILE A 44 -8.04 18.18 -18.91
CA ILE A 44 -6.75 17.75 -19.46
C ILE A 44 -6.04 18.97 -20.07
N VAL A 45 -4.75 19.07 -19.80
CA VAL A 45 -3.84 20.07 -20.35
C VAL A 45 -2.62 19.42 -20.99
N ASP A 46 -2.03 20.10 -21.98
CA ASP A 46 -0.75 19.73 -22.58
C ASP A 46 0.38 20.55 -21.96
N CYS A 47 1.43 19.86 -21.49
CA CYS A 47 2.62 20.50 -20.90
C CYS A 47 3.74 20.65 -21.92
N PHE A 48 4.36 21.85 -21.94
CA PHE A 48 5.44 22.20 -22.87
C PHE A 48 6.67 22.78 -22.15
N GLU A 49 7.86 22.45 -22.63
CA GLU A 49 9.10 23.18 -22.39
C GLU A 49 9.48 23.92 -23.69
N GLY A 50 9.31 25.24 -23.74
CA GLY A 50 9.39 26.00 -25.02
C GLY A 50 8.37 25.45 -26.02
N SER A 51 8.84 24.96 -27.16
CA SER A 51 8.01 24.32 -28.20
C SER A 51 7.91 22.79 -28.07
N SER A 52 8.62 22.20 -27.10
CA SER A 52 8.68 20.76 -26.93
C SER A 52 7.55 20.26 -26.01
N TRP A 53 6.63 19.45 -26.55
CA TRP A 53 5.59 18.77 -25.78
C TRP A 53 6.20 17.74 -24.84
N GLN A 54 5.78 17.74 -23.55
CA GLN A 54 6.31 16.89 -22.50
C GLN A 54 5.32 15.82 -22.00
N GLY A 55 4.03 16.04 -22.22
CA GLY A 55 2.98 15.13 -21.76
C GLY A 55 1.64 15.83 -21.63
N ALA A 56 0.59 15.04 -21.45
CA ALA A 56 -0.74 15.51 -21.12
C ALA A 56 -1.21 14.95 -19.77
N GLY A 57 -1.94 15.74 -19.01
CA GLY A 57 -2.40 15.34 -17.68
C GLY A 57 -3.54 16.19 -17.15
N PHE A 58 -4.06 15.82 -16.00
CA PHE A 58 -5.12 16.56 -15.32
C PHE A 58 -4.56 17.76 -14.57
N TYR A 59 -5.17 18.91 -14.80
CA TYR A 59 -4.88 20.18 -14.12
C TYR A 59 -5.77 20.35 -12.88
N ASN A 60 -5.19 20.91 -11.81
CA ASN A 60 -5.94 21.35 -10.62
C ASN A 60 -5.18 22.50 -9.95
N SER A 61 -5.76 23.70 -9.99
CA SER A 61 -5.18 24.91 -9.40
C SER A 61 -5.11 24.86 -7.87
N GLY A 62 -6.02 24.13 -7.23
CA GLY A 62 -6.08 23.97 -5.77
C GLY A 62 -5.07 22.97 -5.21
N SER A 63 -4.45 22.14 -6.05
CA SER A 63 -3.51 21.12 -5.64
C SER A 63 -2.06 21.61 -5.69
N LYS A 64 -1.24 21.16 -4.73
CA LYS A 64 0.22 21.37 -4.83
C LYS A 64 0.82 20.69 -6.06
N ILE A 65 0.28 19.54 -6.47
CA ILE A 65 0.61 18.86 -7.72
C ILE A 65 -0.38 19.38 -8.77
N ALA A 66 -0.03 20.50 -9.39
CA ALA A 66 -0.94 21.22 -10.27
C ALA A 66 -1.24 20.46 -11.58
N VAL A 67 -0.31 19.62 -12.07
CA VAL A 67 -0.61 18.73 -13.20
C VAL A 67 -0.13 17.31 -12.87
N ARG A 68 -1.03 16.34 -13.06
CA ARG A 68 -0.74 14.91 -12.98
C ARG A 68 -0.73 14.32 -14.39
N ILE A 69 0.45 14.03 -14.91
CA ILE A 69 0.63 13.50 -16.26
C ILE A 69 0.05 12.08 -16.35
N ILE A 70 -0.83 11.86 -17.31
CA ILE A 70 -1.47 10.57 -17.58
C ILE A 70 -1.02 9.96 -18.90
N SER A 71 -0.41 10.74 -19.79
CA SER A 71 0.16 10.23 -21.03
C SER A 71 1.34 11.05 -21.52
N ARG A 72 2.31 10.33 -22.11
CA ARG A 72 3.45 10.88 -22.85
C ARG A 72 3.40 10.54 -24.34
N ASN A 73 2.27 10.02 -24.80
CA ASN A 73 2.02 9.78 -26.21
C ASN A 73 1.10 10.88 -26.76
N SER A 74 1.62 11.74 -27.60
CA SER A 74 0.89 12.86 -28.19
C SER A 74 -0.27 12.42 -29.10
N ASN A 75 -0.36 11.15 -29.45
CA ASN A 75 -1.46 10.58 -30.25
C ASN A 75 -2.62 10.05 -29.38
N ASP A 76 -2.47 10.03 -28.05
CA ASP A 76 -3.54 9.57 -27.19
C ASP A 76 -4.72 10.54 -27.20
N VAL A 77 -5.91 9.97 -27.37
CA VAL A 77 -7.22 10.60 -27.18
C VAL A 77 -7.80 10.00 -25.91
N PHE A 78 -8.23 10.86 -24.96
CA PHE A 78 -8.64 10.42 -23.62
C PHE A 78 -10.13 10.05 -23.59
N ASP A 79 -10.50 9.09 -24.42
CA ASP A 79 -11.83 8.51 -24.53
C ASP A 79 -11.96 7.17 -23.73
N GLY A 80 -13.09 6.49 -23.86
CA GLY A 80 -13.31 5.18 -23.22
C GLY A 80 -12.29 4.11 -23.62
N ARG A 81 -11.74 4.18 -24.85
CA ARG A 81 -10.73 3.23 -25.33
C ARG A 81 -9.38 3.45 -24.65
N PHE A 82 -9.05 4.70 -24.35
CA PHE A 82 -7.83 5.04 -23.59
C PHE A 82 -7.89 4.40 -22.20
N TRP A 83 -8.99 4.60 -21.47
CA TRP A 83 -9.17 4.06 -20.12
C TRP A 83 -9.22 2.53 -20.13
N TYR A 84 -9.96 1.95 -21.07
CA TYR A 84 -10.02 0.50 -21.25
C TYR A 84 -8.62 -0.10 -21.44
N ARG A 85 -7.83 0.44 -22.39
CA ARG A 85 -6.45 -0.02 -22.64
C ARG A 85 -5.55 0.12 -21.41
N ARG A 86 -5.68 1.23 -20.67
CA ARG A 86 -4.90 1.49 -19.47
C ARG A 86 -5.19 0.45 -18.38
N ILE A 87 -6.46 0.20 -18.11
CA ILE A 87 -6.90 -0.80 -17.14
C ILE A 87 -6.53 -2.20 -17.58
N LEU A 88 -6.71 -2.53 -18.85
CA LEU A 88 -6.33 -3.84 -19.40
C LEU A 88 -4.84 -4.14 -19.19
N TYR A 89 -3.95 -3.15 -19.37
CA TYR A 89 -2.53 -3.34 -19.11
C TYR A 89 -2.24 -3.58 -17.63
N ALA A 90 -2.89 -2.84 -16.73
CA ALA A 90 -2.76 -3.04 -15.30
C ALA A 90 -3.26 -4.44 -14.87
N VAL A 91 -4.40 -4.88 -15.37
CA VAL A 91 -4.98 -6.22 -15.11
C VAL A 91 -4.06 -7.31 -15.65
N LYS A 92 -3.59 -7.23 -16.91
CA LYS A 92 -2.66 -8.21 -17.50
C LYS A 92 -1.35 -8.32 -16.73
N TYR A 93 -0.83 -7.19 -16.23
CA TYR A 93 0.33 -7.21 -15.36
C TYR A 93 0.04 -8.05 -14.10
N ARG A 94 -1.09 -7.81 -13.42
CA ARG A 94 -1.46 -8.59 -12.22
C ARG A 94 -1.69 -10.05 -12.54
N MET A 95 -2.33 -10.39 -13.65
CA MET A 95 -2.47 -11.79 -14.08
C MET A 95 -1.11 -12.49 -14.28
N THR A 96 -0.07 -11.74 -14.60
CA THR A 96 1.29 -12.27 -14.75
C THR A 96 1.99 -12.46 -13.41
N VAL A 97 1.90 -11.47 -12.51
CA VAL A 97 2.67 -11.46 -11.25
C VAL A 97 1.91 -12.01 -10.04
N MET A 98 0.57 -12.09 -10.13
CA MET A 98 -0.34 -12.61 -9.11
C MET A 98 -1.12 -13.79 -9.70
N GLN A 99 -0.61 -15.01 -9.53
CA GLN A 99 -1.18 -16.19 -10.18
C GLN A 99 -2.22 -16.89 -9.28
N GLY A 100 -3.19 -17.57 -9.92
CA GLY A 100 -4.20 -18.35 -9.22
C GLY A 100 -5.06 -17.49 -8.27
N ASP A 101 -5.23 -17.95 -7.03
CA ASP A 101 -6.04 -17.26 -6.04
C ASP A 101 -5.45 -15.90 -5.62
N ASP A 102 -4.16 -15.67 -5.81
CA ASP A 102 -3.53 -14.38 -5.54
C ASP A 102 -4.10 -13.27 -6.41
N PHE A 103 -4.51 -13.56 -7.66
CA PHE A 103 -5.16 -12.59 -8.54
C PHE A 103 -6.58 -12.22 -8.05
N LYS A 104 -7.24 -13.08 -7.29
CA LYS A 104 -8.57 -12.81 -6.71
C LYS A 104 -8.52 -11.90 -5.49
N CYS A 105 -7.34 -11.67 -4.94
CA CYS A 105 -7.14 -10.82 -3.77
C CYS A 105 -5.85 -10.00 -3.95
N CYS A 106 -5.90 -8.92 -4.74
CA CYS A 106 -4.74 -8.11 -5.07
C CYS A 106 -5.11 -6.68 -5.45
N ARG A 107 -4.12 -5.80 -5.43
CA ARG A 107 -4.23 -4.44 -5.99
C ARG A 107 -4.22 -4.50 -7.51
N ILE A 108 -5.28 -4.00 -8.13
CA ILE A 108 -5.42 -3.96 -9.60
C ILE A 108 -4.81 -2.70 -10.18
N ILE A 109 -4.94 -1.56 -9.50
CA ILE A 109 -4.37 -0.28 -9.94
C ILE A 109 -3.65 0.38 -8.78
N HIS A 110 -2.40 0.75 -8.99
CA HIS A 110 -1.49 1.37 -8.03
C HIS A 110 -1.02 2.75 -8.50
N GLY A 111 -1.94 3.67 -8.61
CA GLY A 111 -1.67 5.10 -8.85
C GLY A 111 -0.69 5.37 -9.99
N GLU A 112 0.38 6.04 -9.65
CA GLU A 112 1.44 6.46 -10.56
C GLU A 112 2.10 5.30 -11.30
N ALA A 113 2.23 4.16 -10.65
CA ALA A 113 2.90 2.98 -11.23
C ALA A 113 2.08 2.38 -12.39
N ASP A 114 0.76 2.57 -12.38
CA ASP A 114 -0.11 2.18 -13.49
C ASP A 114 -0.51 3.36 -14.39
N GLN A 115 0.17 4.50 -14.21
CA GLN A 115 -0.09 5.75 -14.94
C GLN A 115 -1.53 6.25 -14.79
N MET A 116 -2.12 6.01 -13.62
CA MET A 116 -3.41 6.54 -13.17
C MET A 116 -3.21 7.27 -11.83
N PRO A 117 -2.47 8.40 -11.81
CA PRO A 117 -2.00 9.04 -10.60
C PRO A 117 -3.16 9.48 -9.70
N GLY A 118 -3.11 9.01 -8.45
CA GLY A 118 -4.17 9.25 -7.47
C GLY A 118 -5.36 8.28 -7.56
N PHE A 119 -5.26 7.19 -8.33
CA PHE A 119 -6.26 6.13 -8.37
C PHE A 119 -5.72 4.83 -7.76
N THR A 120 -6.46 4.27 -6.83
CA THR A 120 -6.22 2.94 -6.27
C THR A 120 -7.44 2.06 -6.52
N CYS A 121 -7.20 0.82 -6.93
CA CYS A 121 -8.26 -0.19 -7.06
C CYS A 121 -7.74 -1.52 -6.50
N ASP A 122 -8.38 -2.02 -5.45
CA ASP A 122 -8.10 -3.32 -4.84
C ASP A 122 -9.24 -4.29 -5.14
N ARG A 123 -8.89 -5.54 -5.42
CA ARG A 123 -9.83 -6.61 -5.69
C ARG A 123 -9.94 -7.54 -4.50
N TYR A 124 -11.16 -7.83 -4.09
CA TYR A 124 -11.52 -8.82 -3.06
C TYR A 124 -12.58 -9.77 -3.64
N GLY A 125 -12.14 -10.85 -4.27
CA GLY A 125 -13.02 -11.78 -4.98
C GLY A 125 -13.67 -11.13 -6.21
N ASP A 126 -14.96 -10.93 -6.17
CA ASP A 126 -15.78 -10.27 -7.20
C ASP A 126 -16.12 -8.80 -6.88
N ILE A 127 -15.51 -8.24 -5.82
CA ILE A 127 -15.67 -6.85 -5.42
C ILE A 127 -14.38 -6.07 -5.77
N ALA A 128 -14.55 -4.93 -6.44
CA ALA A 128 -13.49 -3.92 -6.57
C ALA A 128 -13.72 -2.81 -5.55
N VAL A 129 -12.67 -2.45 -4.80
CA VAL A 129 -12.68 -1.31 -3.87
C VAL A 129 -11.78 -0.22 -4.40
N THR A 130 -12.32 0.97 -4.61
CA THR A 130 -11.63 2.06 -5.27
C THR A 130 -11.42 3.26 -4.36
N GLN A 131 -10.32 3.98 -4.60
CA GLN A 131 -10.03 5.28 -4.00
C GLN A 131 -9.57 6.25 -5.09
N ILE A 132 -10.21 7.40 -5.19
CA ILE A 132 -9.85 8.45 -6.14
C ILE A 132 -9.41 9.71 -5.38
N ALA A 133 -8.16 10.11 -5.57
CA ALA A 133 -7.56 11.31 -4.99
C ALA A 133 -6.99 12.25 -6.07
N CYS A 134 -7.71 12.38 -7.18
CA CYS A 134 -7.39 13.28 -8.29
C CYS A 134 -8.69 13.78 -8.91
N LEU A 135 -8.87 15.11 -8.96
CA LEU A 135 -10.11 15.73 -9.45
C LEU A 135 -10.46 15.28 -10.89
N GLY A 136 -9.47 15.26 -11.78
CA GLY A 136 -9.72 14.85 -13.15
C GLY A 136 -10.13 13.37 -13.30
N LEU A 137 -9.64 12.48 -12.44
CA LEU A 137 -10.10 11.09 -12.41
C LEU A 137 -11.51 10.98 -11.83
N GLU A 138 -11.86 11.78 -10.81
CA GLU A 138 -13.22 11.81 -10.25
C GLU A 138 -14.23 12.25 -11.33
N MET A 139 -13.91 13.29 -12.12
CA MET A 139 -14.76 13.75 -13.22
C MET A 139 -14.92 12.72 -14.36
N ASN A 140 -13.99 11.76 -14.47
CA ASN A 140 -14.02 10.71 -15.47
C ASN A 140 -14.38 9.33 -14.89
N LYS A 141 -14.82 9.25 -13.62
CA LYS A 141 -14.99 7.97 -12.93
C LYS A 141 -15.96 7.02 -13.61
N ASP A 142 -17.05 7.53 -14.18
CA ASP A 142 -18.07 6.69 -14.82
C ASP A 142 -17.51 5.92 -16.03
N VAL A 143 -16.72 6.60 -16.87
CA VAL A 143 -16.06 5.96 -18.01
C VAL A 143 -14.94 5.01 -17.56
N ILE A 144 -14.23 5.34 -16.47
CA ILE A 144 -13.19 4.50 -15.88
C ILE A 144 -13.81 3.24 -15.26
N TYR A 145 -14.89 3.36 -14.50
CA TYR A 145 -15.57 2.21 -13.88
C TYR A 145 -16.26 1.32 -14.91
N LYS A 146 -16.82 1.92 -15.97
CA LYS A 146 -17.28 1.13 -17.11
C LYS A 146 -16.14 0.32 -17.73
N ALA A 147 -15.01 0.96 -18.02
CA ALA A 147 -13.84 0.30 -18.57
C ALA A 147 -13.29 -0.80 -17.63
N LEU A 148 -13.33 -0.59 -16.32
CA LEU A 148 -12.95 -1.61 -15.33
C LEU A 148 -13.85 -2.84 -15.42
N ARG A 149 -15.17 -2.67 -15.49
CA ARG A 149 -16.13 -3.76 -15.66
C ARG A 149 -15.92 -4.47 -16.99
N ASP A 150 -15.83 -3.72 -18.09
CA ASP A 150 -15.63 -4.28 -19.43
C ASP A 150 -14.36 -5.16 -19.50
N VAL A 151 -13.26 -4.76 -18.85
CA VAL A 151 -12.02 -5.55 -18.80
C VAL A 151 -12.21 -6.83 -17.98
N PHE A 152 -12.88 -6.75 -16.83
CA PHE A 152 -13.12 -7.92 -15.98
C PHE A 152 -14.11 -8.91 -16.62
N ASP A 153 -15.09 -8.41 -17.37
CA ASP A 153 -15.99 -9.24 -18.17
C ASP A 153 -15.24 -9.97 -19.30
N GLU A 154 -14.31 -9.27 -20.01
CA GLU A 154 -13.51 -9.84 -21.08
C GLU A 154 -12.60 -10.99 -20.61
N ILE A 155 -12.02 -10.87 -19.40
CA ILE A 155 -11.16 -11.91 -18.84
C ILE A 155 -11.95 -13.07 -18.17
N GLY A 156 -13.29 -13.00 -18.17
CA GLY A 156 -14.17 -14.03 -17.58
C GLY A 156 -14.25 -14.00 -16.05
N GLU A 157 -13.93 -12.86 -15.45
CA GLU A 157 -13.91 -12.66 -13.98
C GLU A 157 -14.82 -11.47 -13.58
N PRO A 158 -16.14 -11.46 -13.91
CA PRO A 158 -17.01 -10.30 -13.78
C PRO A 158 -17.08 -9.77 -12.35
N LEU A 159 -17.07 -8.46 -12.21
CA LEU A 159 -17.20 -7.79 -10.93
C LEU A 159 -18.68 -7.67 -10.53
N LYS A 160 -19.02 -8.15 -9.32
CA LYS A 160 -20.33 -7.96 -8.70
C LYS A 160 -20.61 -6.49 -8.41
N GLY A 161 -19.62 -5.78 -7.88
CA GLY A 161 -19.76 -4.38 -7.52
C GLY A 161 -18.46 -3.62 -7.38
N ILE A 162 -18.57 -2.30 -7.39
CA ILE A 162 -17.48 -1.37 -7.08
C ILE A 162 -17.87 -0.64 -5.80
N TYR A 163 -17.03 -0.73 -4.77
CA TYR A 163 -17.18 0.03 -3.53
C TYR A 163 -16.21 1.20 -3.51
N GLU A 164 -16.70 2.41 -3.29
CA GLU A 164 -15.89 3.62 -3.24
C GLU A 164 -15.47 3.92 -1.80
N ARG A 165 -14.15 3.90 -1.53
CA ARG A 165 -13.54 4.29 -0.25
C ARG A 165 -12.93 5.69 -0.39
N ASN A 166 -13.76 6.62 -0.78
CA ASN A 166 -13.39 8.01 -1.03
C ASN A 166 -13.42 8.85 0.29
N ASP A 167 -13.12 8.22 1.42
CA ASP A 167 -12.97 8.79 2.76
C ASP A 167 -11.51 9.20 3.10
N LEU A 168 -10.65 9.31 2.08
CA LEU A 168 -9.26 9.72 2.23
C LEU A 168 -9.12 11.22 2.51
N ALA A 169 -8.40 11.61 3.55
CA ALA A 169 -8.09 13.02 3.82
C ALA A 169 -7.33 13.73 2.68
N LEU A 170 -6.67 12.97 1.79
CA LEU A 170 -5.98 13.55 0.63
C LEU A 170 -6.96 14.17 -0.37
N ARG A 171 -8.18 13.67 -0.46
CA ARG A 171 -9.22 14.19 -1.36
C ARG A 171 -9.55 15.67 -1.08
N THR A 172 -9.58 16.07 0.19
CA THR A 172 -9.87 17.47 0.53
C THR A 172 -8.83 18.45 0.00
N LYS A 173 -7.58 17.98 -0.19
CA LYS A 173 -6.51 18.78 -0.82
C LYS A 173 -6.66 18.93 -2.34
N GLU A 174 -7.51 18.12 -2.93
CA GLU A 174 -7.88 18.18 -4.36
C GLU A 174 -9.23 18.87 -4.59
N GLY A 175 -9.86 19.40 -3.50
CA GLY A 175 -11.18 20.02 -3.57
C GLY A 175 -12.34 19.02 -3.67
N LEU A 176 -12.11 17.74 -3.30
CA LEU A 176 -13.09 16.67 -3.40
C LEU A 176 -13.75 16.37 -2.04
N GLU A 177 -15.03 16.06 -2.06
CA GLU A 177 -15.78 15.63 -0.88
C GLU A 177 -15.39 14.22 -0.43
N LEU A 178 -15.54 13.96 0.87
CA LEU A 178 -15.32 12.64 1.44
C LEU A 178 -16.63 11.85 1.45
N PHE A 179 -16.59 10.64 0.94
CA PHE A 179 -17.71 9.70 1.02
C PHE A 179 -17.24 8.25 0.90
N LYS A 180 -18.12 7.31 1.24
CA LYS A 180 -17.96 5.89 0.97
C LYS A 180 -19.31 5.27 0.65
N GLY A 181 -19.32 4.22 -0.19
CA GLY A 181 -20.53 3.53 -0.59
C GLY A 181 -20.37 2.74 -1.89
N TRP A 182 -21.40 1.99 -2.21
CA TRP A 182 -21.48 1.26 -3.46
C TRP A 182 -21.72 2.19 -4.65
N TYR A 183 -20.92 2.06 -5.68
CA TYR A 183 -21.10 2.82 -6.93
C TYR A 183 -22.43 2.42 -7.62
N GLY A 184 -23.16 3.43 -8.09
CA GLY A 184 -24.43 3.24 -8.81
C GLY A 184 -25.61 2.86 -7.90
N GLY A 185 -25.53 3.07 -6.58
CA GLY A 185 -26.61 2.83 -5.63
C GLY A 185 -26.90 1.35 -5.38
N ALA A 186 -25.95 0.46 -5.67
CA ALA A 186 -26.03 -0.94 -5.29
C ALA A 186 -26.09 -1.09 -3.75
N ASP A 187 -26.70 -2.17 -3.29
CA ASP A 187 -26.78 -2.51 -1.86
C ASP A 187 -26.32 -3.97 -1.68
N TYR A 188 -25.02 -4.17 -1.61
CA TYR A 188 -24.42 -5.47 -1.35
C TYR A 188 -23.84 -5.50 0.07
N PRO A 189 -23.65 -6.70 0.67
CA PRO A 189 -22.90 -6.84 1.91
C PRO A 189 -21.48 -6.24 1.78
N CYS A 190 -21.09 -5.44 2.78
CA CYS A 190 -19.75 -4.84 2.83
C CYS A 190 -18.70 -5.77 3.40
N ILE A 191 -19.09 -6.97 3.85
CA ILE A 191 -18.19 -8.00 4.35
C ILE A 191 -18.05 -9.08 3.30
N THR A 192 -16.83 -9.39 2.89
CA THR A 192 -16.50 -10.48 1.97
C THR A 192 -15.43 -11.40 2.56
N GLU A 193 -15.31 -12.60 2.02
CA GLU A 193 -14.23 -13.54 2.38
C GLU A 193 -13.20 -13.55 1.26
N ILE A 194 -11.93 -13.56 1.66
CA ILE A 194 -10.78 -13.74 0.76
C ILE A 194 -9.93 -14.91 1.22
N THR A 195 -9.15 -15.46 0.29
CA THR A 195 -8.09 -16.42 0.60
C THR A 195 -6.75 -15.82 0.20
N GLU A 196 -5.82 -15.72 1.15
CA GLU A 196 -4.44 -15.30 0.91
C GLU A 196 -3.49 -16.30 1.53
N ASN A 197 -2.51 -16.82 0.77
CA ASN A 197 -1.56 -17.83 1.24
C ASN A 197 -2.23 -19.09 1.83
N GLY A 198 -3.42 -19.44 1.36
CA GLY A 198 -4.21 -20.55 1.90
C GLY A 198 -4.99 -20.22 3.17
N ILE A 199 -4.89 -19.02 3.69
CA ILE A 199 -5.60 -18.54 4.88
C ILE A 199 -6.84 -17.74 4.45
N LYS A 200 -7.99 -18.02 5.06
CA LYS A 200 -9.24 -17.30 4.84
C LYS A 200 -9.36 -16.13 5.80
N TYR A 201 -9.72 -14.97 5.25
CA TYR A 201 -9.95 -13.74 6.01
C TYR A 201 -11.31 -13.15 5.70
N SER A 202 -11.94 -12.59 6.72
CA SER A 202 -13.06 -11.67 6.55
C SER A 202 -12.51 -10.27 6.27
N VAL A 203 -13.00 -9.64 5.21
CA VAL A 203 -12.64 -8.26 4.83
C VAL A 203 -13.89 -7.39 4.87
N ASP A 204 -13.85 -6.35 5.68
CA ASP A 204 -14.88 -5.30 5.71
C ASP A 204 -14.41 -4.16 4.80
N VAL A 205 -15.04 -4.04 3.62
CA VAL A 205 -14.69 -3.01 2.64
C VAL A 205 -15.18 -1.62 3.05
N GLU A 206 -16.11 -1.54 3.98
CA GLU A 206 -16.66 -0.29 4.48
C GLU A 206 -15.85 0.29 5.65
N ASN A 207 -15.51 -0.52 6.67
CA ASN A 207 -14.93 -0.06 7.92
C ASN A 207 -13.49 -0.54 8.15
N GLY A 208 -13.02 -1.48 7.32
CA GLY A 208 -11.64 -1.96 7.38
C GLY A 208 -10.62 -0.86 7.06
N GLN A 209 -9.41 -1.01 7.56
CA GLN A 209 -8.32 -0.06 7.28
C GLN A 209 -7.96 -0.07 5.78
N LYS A 210 -7.50 1.07 5.26
CA LYS A 210 -7.26 1.31 3.82
C LYS A 210 -8.54 0.98 3.01
N THR A 211 -8.44 0.00 2.13
CA THR A 211 -9.55 -0.52 1.32
C THR A 211 -10.24 -1.73 1.94
N GLY A 212 -9.75 -2.21 3.12
CA GLY A 212 -10.27 -3.36 3.85
C GLY A 212 -9.20 -4.33 4.34
N PHE A 213 -8.07 -4.46 3.63
CA PHE A 213 -6.98 -5.37 4.00
C PHE A 213 -5.61 -4.86 3.50
N PHE A 214 -4.52 -5.31 4.14
CA PHE A 214 -3.15 -4.93 3.77
C PHE A 214 -2.57 -5.93 2.75
N LEU A 215 -2.88 -5.75 1.47
CA LEU A 215 -2.47 -6.64 0.39
C LEU A 215 -0.96 -6.61 0.12
N ASP A 216 -0.32 -5.49 0.40
CA ASP A 216 1.10 -5.22 0.15
C ASP A 216 2.06 -6.14 0.91
N GLN A 217 1.62 -6.70 2.05
CA GLN A 217 2.40 -7.60 2.90
C GLN A 217 2.25 -9.10 2.56
N LYS A 218 1.45 -9.46 1.55
CA LYS A 218 1.10 -10.85 1.20
C LYS A 218 2.30 -11.81 1.24
N TYR A 219 3.34 -11.53 0.48
CA TYR A 219 4.49 -12.43 0.38
C TYR A 219 5.50 -12.24 1.52
N ASN A 220 5.42 -11.14 2.26
CA ASN A 220 6.18 -10.97 3.50
C ASN A 220 5.64 -11.87 4.61
N ARG A 221 4.30 -12.06 4.66
CA ARG A 221 3.67 -13.04 5.55
C ARG A 221 4.14 -14.45 5.26
N THR A 222 4.19 -14.85 3.97
CA THR A 222 4.73 -16.16 3.58
C THR A 222 6.20 -16.30 3.96
N ALA A 223 7.02 -15.27 3.76
CA ALA A 223 8.43 -15.29 4.12
C ALA A 223 8.63 -15.42 5.64
N ALA A 224 7.83 -14.69 6.44
CA ALA A 224 7.84 -14.81 7.90
C ALA A 224 7.41 -16.21 8.36
N ALA A 225 6.34 -16.75 7.78
CA ALA A 225 5.79 -18.06 8.14
C ALA A 225 6.78 -19.21 7.94
N ARG A 226 7.65 -19.15 6.92
CA ARG A 226 8.69 -20.18 6.69
C ARG A 226 9.66 -20.35 7.85
N ILE A 227 9.86 -19.31 8.66
CA ILE A 227 10.75 -19.34 9.82
C ILE A 227 10.05 -19.88 11.08
N ALA A 228 8.71 -19.86 11.11
CA ALA A 228 7.92 -20.04 12.32
C ALA A 228 7.84 -21.48 12.84
N LYS A 229 8.18 -22.51 12.03
CA LYS A 229 8.02 -23.91 12.41
C LYS A 229 8.70 -24.22 13.75
N ASP A 230 7.95 -24.86 14.64
CA ASP A 230 8.36 -25.30 16.00
C ASP A 230 8.78 -24.14 16.94
N LYS A 231 8.41 -22.90 16.65
CA LYS A 231 8.78 -21.70 17.45
C LYS A 231 7.59 -21.15 18.21
N ASN A 232 7.89 -20.53 19.34
CA ASN A 232 6.98 -19.62 20.02
C ASN A 232 7.13 -18.24 19.36
N VAL A 233 6.05 -17.71 18.77
CA VAL A 233 6.03 -16.49 17.98
C VAL A 233 5.29 -15.39 18.72
N LEU A 234 5.88 -14.19 18.78
CA LEU A 234 5.18 -12.96 19.20
C LEU A 234 4.93 -12.11 17.96
N ASP A 235 3.66 -11.94 17.59
CA ASP A 235 3.20 -11.13 16.47
C ASP A 235 2.68 -9.79 16.98
N CYS A 236 3.48 -8.75 16.87
CA CYS A 236 3.21 -7.38 17.34
C CYS A 236 2.56 -6.53 16.26
N PHE A 237 1.54 -5.74 16.64
CA PHE A 237 0.72 -4.94 15.73
C PHE A 237 -0.05 -5.82 14.74
N THR A 238 -0.65 -6.90 15.28
CA THR A 238 -1.17 -8.01 14.48
C THR A 238 -2.36 -7.63 13.60
N HIS A 239 -3.06 -6.52 13.89
CA HIS A 239 -4.26 -6.08 13.20
C HIS A 239 -5.28 -7.23 13.11
N THR A 240 -5.61 -7.73 11.92
CA THR A 240 -6.55 -8.84 11.71
C THR A 240 -5.91 -10.24 11.87
N GLY A 241 -4.74 -10.33 12.49
CA GLY A 241 -4.05 -11.59 12.79
C GLY A 241 -3.20 -12.15 11.65
N SER A 242 -2.94 -11.38 10.61
CA SER A 242 -2.48 -11.94 9.34
C SER A 242 -1.07 -12.56 9.40
N PHE A 243 -0.10 -11.97 10.09
CA PHE A 243 1.22 -12.62 10.28
C PHE A 243 1.12 -13.84 11.19
N GLY A 244 0.45 -13.69 12.33
CA GLY A 244 0.29 -14.78 13.31
C GLY A 244 -0.41 -16.00 12.72
N LEU A 245 -1.49 -15.81 11.95
CA LEU A 245 -2.23 -16.88 11.27
C LEU A 245 -1.35 -17.63 10.27
N ASN A 246 -0.56 -16.91 9.46
CA ASN A 246 0.38 -17.52 8.53
C ASN A 246 1.44 -18.34 9.28
N CYS A 247 1.96 -17.85 10.41
CA CYS A 247 2.91 -18.58 11.25
C CYS A 247 2.29 -19.85 11.87
N ALA A 248 1.08 -19.74 12.42
CA ALA A 248 0.37 -20.88 13.01
C ALA A 248 0.08 -21.97 11.97
N ALA A 249 -0.40 -21.58 10.77
CA ALA A 249 -0.66 -22.50 9.67
C ALA A 249 0.61 -23.21 9.17
N ASN A 250 1.77 -22.55 9.29
CA ASN A 250 3.08 -23.12 8.90
C ASN A 250 3.80 -23.84 10.06
N GLY A 251 3.08 -24.22 11.13
CA GLY A 251 3.58 -25.10 12.17
C GLY A 251 4.34 -24.40 13.30
N ALA A 252 4.06 -23.12 13.56
CA ALA A 252 4.49 -22.50 14.81
C ALA A 252 4.00 -23.34 16.00
N ARG A 253 4.81 -23.47 17.04
CA ARG A 253 4.42 -24.20 18.26
C ARG A 253 3.27 -23.49 18.93
N HIS A 254 3.41 -22.17 19.08
CA HIS A 254 2.38 -21.28 19.60
C HIS A 254 2.62 -19.86 19.08
N VAL A 255 1.55 -19.09 18.94
CA VAL A 255 1.61 -17.68 18.54
C VAL A 255 0.90 -16.84 19.59
N THR A 256 1.49 -15.72 19.98
CA THR A 256 0.81 -14.65 20.72
C THR A 256 0.70 -13.44 19.80
N SER A 257 -0.52 -13.06 19.43
CA SER A 257 -0.82 -11.94 18.55
C SER A 257 -1.33 -10.75 19.37
N VAL A 258 -0.73 -9.58 19.19
CA VAL A 258 -0.96 -8.40 20.03
C VAL A 258 -1.34 -7.19 19.17
N ASP A 259 -2.41 -6.51 19.56
CA ASP A 259 -2.81 -5.21 19.00
C ASP A 259 -3.49 -4.36 20.06
N ILE A 260 -3.37 -3.05 19.95
CA ILE A 260 -4.03 -2.10 20.86
C ILE A 260 -5.54 -1.99 20.59
N SER A 261 -5.98 -2.33 19.38
CA SER A 261 -7.38 -2.27 18.95
C SER A 261 -8.14 -3.52 19.34
N SER A 262 -9.07 -3.42 20.26
CA SER A 262 -9.94 -4.53 20.64
C SER A 262 -10.75 -5.06 19.45
N GLN A 263 -11.19 -4.17 18.54
CA GLN A 263 -11.91 -4.56 17.33
C GLN A 263 -11.01 -5.40 16.40
N ALA A 264 -9.74 -5.01 16.22
CA ALA A 264 -8.79 -5.76 15.41
C ALA A 264 -8.52 -7.14 16.01
N VAL A 265 -8.36 -7.22 17.35
CA VAL A 265 -8.18 -8.47 18.09
C VAL A 265 -9.38 -9.41 17.91
N GLU A 266 -10.60 -8.89 18.00
CA GLU A 266 -11.81 -9.73 17.79
C GLU A 266 -11.90 -10.22 16.33
N MET A 267 -11.55 -9.41 15.36
CA MET A 267 -11.47 -9.84 13.95
C MET A 267 -10.40 -10.92 13.75
N ALA A 268 -9.25 -10.77 14.40
CA ALA A 268 -8.17 -11.75 14.35
C ALA A 268 -8.59 -13.10 14.96
N LYS A 269 -9.28 -13.10 16.10
CA LYS A 269 -9.88 -14.31 16.70
C LYS A 269 -10.88 -14.99 15.76
N ALA A 270 -11.78 -14.21 15.15
CA ALA A 270 -12.75 -14.74 14.19
C ALA A 270 -12.07 -15.37 12.97
N ASN A 271 -10.94 -14.77 12.50
CA ASN A 271 -10.14 -15.34 11.42
C ASN A 271 -9.43 -16.63 11.87
N ALA A 272 -8.97 -16.74 13.11
CA ALA A 272 -8.40 -18.00 13.62
C ALA A 272 -9.43 -19.13 13.62
N VAL A 273 -10.62 -18.89 14.13
CA VAL A 273 -11.73 -19.87 14.11
C VAL A 273 -12.07 -20.27 12.67
N ARG A 274 -12.13 -19.31 11.73
CA ARG A 274 -12.40 -19.58 10.30
C ARG A 274 -11.40 -20.54 9.67
N ASN A 275 -10.18 -20.59 10.22
CA ASN A 275 -9.08 -21.43 9.72
C ASN A 275 -8.78 -22.65 10.62
N ASN A 276 -9.55 -22.90 11.67
CA ASN A 276 -9.31 -23.94 12.70
C ASN A 276 -7.91 -23.81 13.34
N LEU A 277 -7.51 -22.58 13.67
CA LEU A 277 -6.22 -22.23 14.27
C LEU A 277 -6.37 -21.60 15.66
N GLU A 278 -7.59 -21.53 16.22
CA GLU A 278 -7.89 -20.89 17.51
C GLU A 278 -7.10 -21.47 18.69
N ASP A 279 -6.85 -22.76 18.67
CA ASP A 279 -6.09 -23.46 19.74
C ASP A 279 -4.56 -23.21 19.66
N ARG A 280 -4.09 -22.53 18.62
CA ARG A 280 -2.66 -22.26 18.38
C ARG A 280 -2.26 -20.82 18.59
N ILE A 281 -3.23 -19.92 18.80
CA ILE A 281 -2.98 -18.49 18.85
C ILE A 281 -3.69 -17.88 20.05
N ASP A 282 -2.92 -17.24 20.93
CA ASP A 282 -3.43 -16.35 21.96
C ASP A 282 -3.50 -14.93 21.43
N TYR A 283 -4.55 -14.20 21.78
CA TYR A 283 -4.77 -12.81 21.38
C TYR A 283 -4.79 -11.89 22.58
N VAL A 284 -3.96 -10.85 22.55
CA VAL A 284 -3.78 -9.88 23.63
C VAL A 284 -4.12 -8.48 23.12
N CYS A 285 -5.00 -7.77 23.82
CA CYS A 285 -5.32 -6.38 23.55
C CYS A 285 -4.49 -5.49 24.48
N GLU A 286 -3.32 -5.03 24.01
CA GLU A 286 -2.36 -4.25 24.81
C GLU A 286 -1.51 -3.37 23.87
N ASP A 287 -0.98 -2.26 24.41
CA ASP A 287 0.01 -1.45 23.71
C ASP A 287 1.34 -2.20 23.60
N VAL A 288 1.84 -2.38 22.38
CA VAL A 288 3.08 -3.13 22.11
C VAL A 288 4.30 -2.48 22.78
N PHE A 289 4.36 -1.15 22.89
CA PHE A 289 5.47 -0.47 23.56
C PHE A 289 5.51 -0.79 25.06
N GLU A 290 4.34 -0.85 25.70
CA GLU A 290 4.18 -1.21 27.11
C GLU A 290 4.46 -2.70 27.31
N LEU A 291 3.91 -3.57 26.47
CA LEU A 291 4.16 -5.02 26.50
C LEU A 291 5.66 -5.34 26.44
N LEU A 292 6.36 -4.83 25.41
CA LEU A 292 7.79 -5.09 25.24
C LEU A 292 8.63 -4.50 26.40
N THR A 293 8.17 -3.38 26.99
CA THR A 293 8.82 -2.80 28.18
C THR A 293 8.66 -3.71 29.38
N ASN A 294 7.45 -4.20 29.64
CA ASN A 294 7.13 -5.07 30.76
C ASN A 294 7.86 -6.42 30.65
N MET A 295 7.92 -7.00 29.45
CA MET A 295 8.67 -8.21 29.17
C MET A 295 10.17 -8.03 29.40
N ALA A 296 10.74 -6.91 28.91
CA ALA A 296 12.16 -6.59 29.10
C ALA A 296 12.50 -6.42 30.61
N ALA A 297 11.62 -5.77 31.40
CA ALA A 297 11.80 -5.62 32.84
C ALA A 297 11.77 -6.97 33.58
N LYS A 298 10.93 -7.91 33.13
CA LYS A 298 10.82 -9.27 33.67
C LYS A 298 11.88 -10.23 33.14
N LYS A 299 12.69 -9.81 32.15
CA LYS A 299 13.64 -10.66 31.40
C LYS A 299 12.95 -11.88 30.81
N ASP A 300 11.78 -11.68 30.23
CA ASP A 300 10.98 -12.71 29.62
C ASP A 300 11.54 -13.09 28.23
N HIS A 301 12.10 -14.28 28.12
CA HIS A 301 12.69 -14.82 26.89
C HIS A 301 11.87 -16.01 26.36
N SER A 302 10.54 -15.98 26.51
CA SER A 302 9.65 -17.08 26.13
C SER A 302 9.44 -17.23 24.64
N TYR A 303 9.86 -16.25 23.82
CA TYR A 303 9.68 -16.27 22.37
C TYR A 303 10.98 -16.55 21.63
N ASP A 304 10.87 -17.40 20.61
CA ASP A 304 11.96 -17.73 19.68
C ASP A 304 11.95 -16.82 18.45
N TYR A 305 10.81 -16.18 18.17
CA TYR A 305 10.58 -15.35 17.01
C TYR A 305 9.66 -14.17 17.35
N ILE A 306 10.09 -12.95 17.02
CA ILE A 306 9.29 -11.74 17.18
C ILE A 306 9.07 -11.10 15.82
N ILE A 307 7.83 -10.72 15.52
CA ILE A 307 7.42 -10.00 14.31
C ILE A 307 6.95 -8.61 14.71
N LEU A 308 7.48 -7.57 14.04
CA LEU A 308 7.14 -6.18 14.26
C LEU A 308 6.63 -5.57 12.95
N ASP A 309 5.30 -5.39 12.83
CA ASP A 309 4.65 -4.70 11.70
C ASP A 309 3.92 -3.42 12.19
N PRO A 310 4.65 -2.42 12.69
CA PRO A 310 4.06 -1.23 13.27
C PRO A 310 3.38 -0.36 12.20
N PRO A 311 2.40 0.48 12.58
CA PRO A 311 1.87 1.51 11.72
C PRO A 311 2.97 2.49 11.32
N ALA A 312 2.72 3.30 10.27
CA ALA A 312 3.66 4.33 9.86
C ALA A 312 3.84 5.39 10.95
N PHE A 313 5.00 5.40 11.62
CA PHE A 313 5.30 6.36 12.70
C PHE A 313 5.58 7.77 12.18
N THR A 314 5.80 7.94 10.85
CA THR A 314 5.94 9.26 10.23
C THR A 314 5.14 9.37 8.95
N LYS A 315 4.53 10.56 8.77
CA LYS A 315 3.80 10.96 7.55
C LYS A 315 4.37 12.23 6.92
N SER A 316 5.48 12.75 7.48
CA SER A 316 6.16 13.95 6.98
C SER A 316 7.65 13.89 7.23
N ARG A 317 8.43 14.73 6.53
CA ARG A 317 9.87 14.85 6.76
C ARG A 317 10.22 15.35 8.16
N ASP A 318 9.40 16.22 8.72
CA ASP A 318 9.66 16.85 10.01
C ASP A 318 9.57 15.88 11.20
N THR A 319 8.90 14.73 11.01
CA THR A 319 8.70 13.72 12.07
C THR A 319 9.59 12.48 11.91
N VAL A 320 10.52 12.47 10.95
CA VAL A 320 11.39 11.31 10.67
C VAL A 320 12.27 10.94 11.86
N ASP A 321 12.88 11.92 12.53
CA ASP A 321 13.76 11.67 13.68
C ASP A 321 12.97 11.10 14.88
N SER A 322 11.77 11.61 15.11
CA SER A 322 10.87 11.10 16.15
C SER A 322 10.45 9.66 15.84
N ALA A 323 10.05 9.39 14.60
CA ALA A 323 9.70 8.05 14.16
C ALA A 323 10.89 7.08 14.28
N GLY A 324 12.10 7.54 13.91
CA GLY A 324 13.33 6.77 14.06
C GLY A 324 13.56 6.30 15.49
N ARG A 325 13.25 7.14 16.48
CA ARG A 325 13.32 6.75 17.91
C ARG A 325 12.30 5.67 18.26
N GLY A 326 11.05 5.79 17.81
CA GLY A 326 10.01 4.78 18.03
C GLY A 326 10.35 3.43 17.39
N TYR A 327 10.78 3.44 16.12
CA TYR A 327 11.26 2.20 15.46
C TYR A 327 12.45 1.60 16.19
N LYS A 328 13.42 2.42 16.63
CA LYS A 328 14.58 1.95 17.38
C LYS A 328 14.18 1.30 18.70
N GLU A 329 13.25 1.90 19.43
CA GLU A 329 12.80 1.42 20.73
C GLU A 329 12.21 0.01 20.65
N ILE A 330 11.24 -0.22 19.75
CA ILE A 330 10.60 -1.54 19.63
C ILE A 330 11.58 -2.60 19.13
N ASN A 331 12.44 -2.26 18.16
CA ASN A 331 13.43 -3.18 17.63
C ASN A 331 14.52 -3.53 18.66
N LEU A 332 15.01 -2.55 19.42
CA LEU A 332 15.94 -2.75 20.52
C LEU A 332 15.40 -3.71 21.58
N LYS A 333 14.14 -3.49 22.00
CA LYS A 333 13.49 -4.33 23.01
C LYS A 333 13.29 -5.75 22.47
N ALA A 334 12.80 -5.91 21.24
CA ALA A 334 12.65 -7.22 20.61
C ALA A 334 13.99 -7.98 20.52
N MET A 335 15.06 -7.32 20.10
CA MET A 335 16.41 -7.94 20.04
C MET A 335 16.91 -8.37 21.41
N LYS A 336 16.62 -7.62 22.48
CA LYS A 336 17.00 -7.99 23.87
C LYS A 336 16.18 -9.14 24.43
N LEU A 337 14.93 -9.31 23.99
CA LEU A 337 14.04 -10.37 24.41
C LEU A 337 14.34 -11.71 23.72
N LEU A 338 14.86 -11.65 22.49
CA LEU A 338 15.18 -12.85 21.73
C LEU A 338 16.43 -13.55 22.27
N PRO A 339 16.41 -14.90 22.38
CA PRO A 339 17.62 -15.66 22.68
C PRO A 339 18.62 -15.57 21.49
N ARG A 340 19.88 -15.88 21.75
CA ARG A 340 20.84 -16.09 20.64
C ARG A 340 20.36 -17.27 19.77
N GLY A 341 20.32 -17.04 18.45
CA GLY A 341 19.72 -17.94 17.49
C GLY A 341 18.23 -17.70 17.25
N GLY A 342 17.59 -16.81 18.01
CA GLY A 342 16.23 -16.35 17.80
C GLY A 342 16.08 -15.50 16.55
N TYR A 343 14.85 -15.21 16.15
CA TYR A 343 14.54 -14.56 14.88
C TYR A 343 13.76 -13.27 15.09
N LEU A 344 14.01 -12.28 14.23
CA LEU A 344 13.30 -11.02 14.19
C LEU A 344 12.83 -10.75 12.77
N ALA A 345 11.52 -10.60 12.56
CA ALA A 345 10.98 -9.95 11.37
C ALA A 345 10.58 -8.52 11.75
N THR A 346 10.96 -7.55 10.93
CA THR A 346 10.64 -6.15 11.20
C THR A 346 10.41 -5.37 9.93
N CYS A 347 9.45 -4.46 9.95
CA CYS A 347 9.11 -3.66 8.79
C CYS A 347 8.83 -2.19 9.11
N SER A 348 8.78 -1.40 8.04
CA SER A 348 8.31 -0.03 8.04
C SER A 348 7.58 0.25 6.73
N CYS A 349 6.32 0.66 6.82
CA CYS A 349 5.51 1.09 5.69
C CYS A 349 5.57 2.61 5.45
N SER A 350 6.44 3.33 6.14
CA SER A 350 6.57 4.77 5.99
C SER A 350 7.48 5.14 4.82
N HIS A 351 6.95 5.90 3.85
CA HIS A 351 7.73 6.43 2.72
C HIS A 351 8.92 7.29 3.18
N PHE A 352 8.73 8.12 4.21
CA PHE A 352 9.78 9.01 4.72
C PHE A 352 10.87 8.29 5.51
N MET A 353 10.62 7.09 6.01
CA MET A 353 11.64 6.19 6.55
C MET A 353 12.25 5.39 5.39
N THR A 354 13.24 5.97 4.72
CA THR A 354 13.92 5.31 3.59
C THR A 354 14.60 4.00 4.05
N ASP A 355 14.92 3.12 3.11
CA ASP A 355 15.63 1.88 3.41
C ASP A 355 16.97 2.14 4.11
N GLU A 356 17.72 3.14 3.66
CA GLU A 356 18.99 3.53 4.28
C GLU A 356 18.80 3.96 5.75
N LEU A 357 17.79 4.79 6.03
CA LEU A 357 17.48 5.25 7.38
C LEU A 357 17.04 4.09 8.27
N PHE A 358 16.21 3.20 7.74
CA PHE A 358 15.71 2.04 8.48
C PHE A 358 16.85 1.07 8.82
N ARG A 359 17.74 0.76 7.89
CA ARG A 359 18.95 -0.07 8.12
C ARG A 359 19.91 0.57 9.12
N LYS A 360 20.11 1.88 9.03
CA LYS A 360 20.94 2.62 10.01
C LYS A 360 20.34 2.54 11.43
N MET A 361 19.02 2.68 11.54
CA MET A 361 18.30 2.54 12.80
C MET A 361 18.44 1.12 13.36
N LEU A 362 18.24 0.06 12.54
CA LEU A 362 18.38 -1.34 12.95
C LEU A 362 19.80 -1.65 13.43
N SER A 363 20.82 -1.17 12.71
CA SER A 363 22.23 -1.33 13.11
C SER A 363 22.51 -0.64 14.46
N SER A 364 21.90 0.53 14.70
CA SER A 364 22.02 1.23 15.98
C SER A 364 21.32 0.46 17.10
N ALA A 365 20.12 -0.09 16.85
CA ALA A 365 19.40 -0.89 17.83
C ALA A 365 20.17 -2.18 18.20
N ALA A 366 20.73 -2.88 17.21
CA ALA A 366 21.52 -4.09 17.42
C ALA A 366 22.77 -3.83 18.28
N ARG A 367 23.49 -2.73 18.00
CA ARG A 367 24.63 -2.32 18.83
C ARG A 367 24.22 -2.06 20.29
N ASP A 368 23.11 -1.36 20.50
CA ASP A 368 22.63 -1.03 21.85
C ASP A 368 22.02 -2.27 22.57
N ALA A 369 21.60 -3.28 21.80
CA ALA A 369 21.21 -4.60 22.31
C ALA A 369 22.39 -5.53 22.58
N ALA A 370 23.63 -5.17 22.18
CA ALA A 370 24.83 -5.99 22.22
C ALA A 370 24.68 -7.32 21.45
N VAL A 371 24.03 -7.28 20.28
CA VAL A 371 23.83 -8.43 19.38
C VAL A 371 24.28 -8.08 17.96
N SER A 372 24.49 -9.13 17.16
CA SER A 372 24.64 -9.01 15.71
C SER A 372 23.41 -9.55 14.99
N LEU A 373 23.12 -9.00 13.82
CA LEU A 373 21.98 -9.42 12.99
C LEU A 373 22.50 -10.15 11.75
N ARG A 374 22.15 -11.41 11.60
CA ARG A 374 22.37 -12.16 10.37
C ARG A 374 21.13 -12.03 9.48
N GLN A 375 21.24 -11.28 8.42
CA GLN A 375 20.13 -11.10 7.48
C GLN A 375 19.79 -12.40 6.75
N ILE A 376 18.51 -12.76 6.76
CA ILE A 376 17.93 -13.89 6.03
C ILE A 376 17.20 -13.38 4.79
N GLU A 377 16.36 -12.36 4.97
CA GLU A 377 15.57 -11.76 3.88
C GLU A 377 15.62 -10.24 3.95
N ALA A 378 15.56 -9.62 2.76
CA ALA A 378 15.25 -8.20 2.58
C ALA A 378 14.21 -8.12 1.46
N ARG A 379 13.07 -7.54 1.73
CA ARG A 379 11.90 -7.53 0.85
C ARG A 379 11.23 -6.16 0.85
N THR A 380 10.42 -5.93 -0.17
CA THR A 380 9.56 -4.76 -0.32
C THR A 380 8.09 -5.20 -0.35
N GLN A 381 7.19 -4.35 -0.84
CA GLN A 381 5.80 -4.68 -1.05
C GLN A 381 5.60 -5.79 -2.09
N ALA A 382 4.44 -6.44 -2.04
CA ALA A 382 4.06 -7.46 -3.02
C ALA A 382 3.97 -6.85 -4.44
N PRO A 383 4.21 -7.66 -5.51
CA PRO A 383 4.34 -7.15 -6.87
C PRO A 383 3.06 -6.53 -7.46
N ASP A 384 1.89 -6.76 -6.87
CA ASP A 384 0.65 -6.05 -7.20
C ASP A 384 0.67 -4.56 -6.79
N HIS A 385 1.63 -4.17 -5.95
CA HIS A 385 1.98 -2.79 -5.59
C HIS A 385 3.30 -2.41 -6.28
N PRO A 386 3.33 -2.27 -7.62
CA PRO A 386 4.58 -2.15 -8.36
C PRO A 386 5.37 -0.90 -7.97
N ILE A 387 6.69 -1.08 -7.89
CA ILE A 387 7.64 0.02 -7.73
C ILE A 387 8.01 0.55 -9.11
N LEU A 388 7.67 1.80 -9.37
CA LEU A 388 8.09 2.49 -10.58
C LEU A 388 9.42 3.21 -10.30
N TRP A 389 10.49 2.76 -10.90
CA TRP A 389 11.87 3.20 -10.58
C TRP A 389 12.10 4.70 -10.66
N ASN A 390 11.33 5.38 -11.50
CA ASN A 390 11.42 6.84 -11.66
C ASN A 390 10.49 7.62 -10.73
N VAL A 391 9.70 6.93 -9.90
CA VAL A 391 8.74 7.51 -8.94
C VAL A 391 9.02 6.90 -7.57
N PRO A 392 9.96 7.48 -6.81
CA PRO A 392 10.39 6.95 -5.50
C PRO A 392 9.24 6.80 -4.51
N GLU A 393 8.18 7.57 -4.66
CA GLU A 393 6.99 7.52 -3.83
C GLU A 393 6.26 6.16 -3.90
N THR A 394 6.51 5.37 -4.95
CA THR A 394 5.96 4.03 -5.09
C THR A 394 6.74 2.96 -4.30
N ASP A 395 7.95 3.25 -3.82
CA ASP A 395 8.76 2.39 -2.96
C ASP A 395 8.63 2.83 -1.49
N TYR A 396 7.78 2.14 -0.73
CA TYR A 396 7.44 2.59 0.63
C TYR A 396 7.56 1.51 1.70
N LEU A 397 7.59 0.21 1.34
CA LEU A 397 7.63 -0.88 2.31
C LEU A 397 9.02 -1.49 2.40
N LYS A 398 9.56 -1.55 3.61
CA LYS A 398 10.81 -2.24 3.96
C LYS A 398 10.45 -3.37 4.91
N PHE A 399 10.87 -4.58 4.58
CA PHE A 399 10.68 -5.78 5.41
C PHE A 399 11.98 -6.57 5.48
N TYR A 400 12.39 -6.91 6.70
CA TYR A 400 13.61 -7.66 6.95
C TYR A 400 13.34 -8.83 7.88
N ILE A 401 14.00 -9.96 7.63
CA ILE A 401 14.09 -11.06 8.57
C ILE A 401 15.56 -11.27 8.95
N PHE A 402 15.82 -11.34 10.24
CA PHE A 402 17.15 -11.58 10.82
C PHE A 402 17.15 -12.77 11.77
N GLN A 403 18.30 -13.42 11.87
CA GLN A 403 18.67 -14.20 13.05
C GLN A 403 19.51 -13.32 13.97
N VAL A 404 19.18 -13.34 15.26
CA VAL A 404 19.96 -12.67 16.32
C VAL A 404 21.12 -13.57 16.73
N VAL A 405 22.35 -13.08 16.66
CA VAL A 405 23.57 -13.85 16.94
C VAL A 405 24.49 -13.13 17.91
#